data_f420aa9f1418391a204e9738708c146c
#
_entry.id   f420aa9f1418391a204e9738708c146c
#
_cell.length_a   1.000
_cell.length_b   1.000
_cell.length_c   1.000
_cell.angle_alpha   90.00
_cell.angle_beta   90.00
_cell.angle_gamma   90.00
#
_symmetry.space_group_name_H-M   'P 1'
#
loop_
_entity.id
_entity.type
_entity.pdbx_description
1 polymer ?
#
loop_
_entity_poly.entity_id
_entity_poly.type
_entity_poly.pdbx_seq_one_letter_code
_entity_poly.pdbx_strand_id
1 'polypeptide(L)'
;RSRKSIGKERTFSSDQTDHEAVLEVLRSLTEGVLKRSKEMGISGRLAEVKIRYTGFETHTHGRSIPVAMDEPDVFLRLADYLIATNVQPNRGLRLVGFRLGQLDMPPTRQSMLLLSEEE
;
A
#
# COMPACT_ATOMS: atom_id res chain seq x y z
N ARG A 1 -17.78 4.27 10.48
CA ARG A 1 -17.00 3.09 10.62
C ARG A 1 -15.59 3.25 10.11
N SER A 2 -14.67 2.66 10.79
CA SER A 2 -13.28 2.86 10.45
C SER A 2 -12.93 2.18 9.13
N ARG A 3 -12.07 2.82 8.40
CA ARG A 3 -11.51 2.27 7.18
C ARG A 3 -10.42 1.27 7.53
N LYS A 4 -10.42 0.13 6.87
CA LYS A 4 -9.44 -0.90 7.21
C LYS A 4 -8.15 -0.75 6.45
N SER A 5 -8.19 -0.14 5.26
CA SER A 5 -7.00 0.04 4.47
C SER A 5 -7.21 1.13 3.44
N ILE A 6 -6.10 1.65 2.95
CA ILE A 6 -6.08 2.60 1.84
C ILE A 6 -5.16 2.00 0.79
N GLY A 7 -5.66 1.82 -0.43
CA GLY A 7 -4.84 1.18 -1.45
C GLY A 7 -5.09 1.73 -2.83
N LYS A 8 -4.14 1.45 -3.72
CA LYS A 8 -4.23 1.75 -5.13
C LYS A 8 -3.59 0.63 -5.90
N GLU A 9 -4.11 0.34 -7.07
CA GLU A 9 -3.51 -0.69 -7.93
C GLU A 9 -3.64 -0.28 -9.39
N ARG A 10 -2.80 -0.91 -10.20
CA ARG A 10 -2.78 -0.67 -11.63
C ARG A 10 -2.80 -2.00 -12.37
N THR A 11 -3.76 -2.17 -13.27
CA THR A 11 -3.81 -3.30 -14.17
C THR A 11 -3.17 -2.88 -15.49
N PHE A 12 -2.27 -3.72 -16.01
CA PHE A 12 -1.60 -3.44 -17.27
C PHE A 12 -2.40 -4.03 -18.43
N SER A 13 -2.40 -3.31 -19.55
CA SER A 13 -3.14 -3.77 -20.73
C SER A 13 -2.46 -4.96 -21.39
N SER A 14 -1.17 -5.17 -21.13
CA SER A 14 -0.42 -6.32 -21.64
C SER A 14 0.54 -6.76 -20.56
N ASP A 15 1.11 -7.96 -20.74
CA ASP A 15 2.05 -8.50 -19.77
C ASP A 15 3.28 -7.61 -19.66
N GLN A 16 3.65 -7.28 -18.43
CA GLN A 16 4.84 -6.47 -18.20
C GLN A 16 5.98 -7.37 -17.75
N THR A 17 6.96 -7.51 -18.62
CA THR A 17 8.16 -8.28 -18.30
C THR A 17 9.30 -7.40 -17.82
N ASP A 18 9.21 -6.10 -18.01
CA ASP A 18 10.19 -5.14 -17.51
C ASP A 18 9.85 -4.81 -16.05
N HIS A 19 10.50 -5.51 -15.14
CA HIS A 19 10.18 -5.35 -13.72
C HIS A 19 10.63 -4.00 -13.18
N GLU A 20 11.57 -3.33 -13.84
CA GLU A 20 11.94 -1.97 -13.47
C GLU A 20 10.77 -1.01 -13.70
N ALA A 21 10.08 -1.18 -14.82
CA ALA A 21 8.90 -0.35 -15.11
C ALA A 21 7.80 -0.61 -14.10
N VAL A 22 7.62 -1.88 -13.71
CA VAL A 22 6.63 -2.23 -12.70
C VAL A 22 6.98 -1.60 -11.35
N LEU A 23 8.27 -1.59 -11.01
CA LEU A 23 8.71 -0.99 -9.76
C LEU A 23 8.40 0.51 -9.74
N GLU A 24 8.59 1.20 -10.85
CA GLU A 24 8.26 2.62 -10.91
C GLU A 24 6.77 2.86 -10.71
N VAL A 25 5.94 2.01 -11.30
CA VAL A 25 4.49 2.11 -11.10
C VAL A 25 4.16 1.88 -9.63
N LEU A 26 4.77 0.86 -9.01
CA LEU A 26 4.52 0.58 -7.61
C LEU A 26 4.91 1.76 -6.73
N ARG A 27 6.03 2.40 -7.01
CA ARG A 27 6.45 3.57 -6.25
C ARG A 27 5.42 4.69 -6.36
N SER A 28 4.95 4.93 -7.57
CA SER A 28 3.94 5.97 -7.79
C SER A 28 2.66 5.66 -7.02
N LEU A 29 2.23 4.40 -7.02
CA LEU A 29 1.04 4.00 -6.29
C LEU A 29 1.24 4.18 -4.78
N THR A 30 2.42 3.79 -4.29
CA THR A 30 2.74 3.94 -2.87
C THR A 30 2.71 5.40 -2.46
N GLU A 31 3.33 6.28 -3.26
CA GLU A 31 3.31 7.71 -2.97
C GLU A 31 1.88 8.25 -2.95
N GLY A 32 1.05 7.81 -3.89
CA GLY A 32 -0.33 8.25 -3.91
C GLY A 32 -1.11 7.81 -2.69
N VAL A 33 -0.88 6.59 -2.23
CA VAL A 33 -1.54 6.09 -1.02
C VAL A 33 -1.11 6.91 0.19
N LEU A 34 0.19 7.18 0.33
CA LEU A 34 0.68 7.93 1.47
C LEU A 34 0.23 9.39 1.44
N LYS A 35 0.14 9.98 0.25
CA LYS A 35 -0.39 11.32 0.13
C LYS A 35 -1.84 11.38 0.62
N ARG A 36 -2.64 10.39 0.20
CA ARG A 36 -4.03 10.34 0.64
C ARG A 36 -4.12 10.12 2.14
N SER A 37 -3.28 9.24 2.67
CA SER A 37 -3.22 8.99 4.11
C SER A 37 -2.97 10.28 4.87
N LYS A 38 -2.00 11.07 4.41
CA LYS A 38 -1.69 12.36 5.07
C LYS A 38 -2.87 13.31 4.98
N GLU A 39 -3.51 13.38 3.82
CA GLU A 39 -4.65 14.28 3.64
C GLU A 39 -5.80 13.92 4.57
N MET A 40 -5.95 12.65 4.85
CA MET A 40 -7.00 12.16 5.75
C MET A 40 -6.58 12.16 7.21
N GLY A 41 -5.33 12.46 7.50
CA GLY A 41 -4.82 12.43 8.86
C GLY A 41 -4.77 11.03 9.45
N ILE A 42 -4.46 10.04 8.63
CA ILE A 42 -4.46 8.65 9.04
C ILE A 42 -3.08 8.07 8.84
N SER A 43 -2.64 7.26 9.81
CA SER A 43 -1.38 6.53 9.71
C SER A 43 -1.66 5.04 9.64
N GLY A 44 -0.65 4.24 9.30
CA GLY A 44 -0.81 2.82 9.23
C GLY A 44 0.45 2.09 9.59
N ARG A 45 0.32 0.79 9.86
CA ARG A 45 1.47 -0.04 10.24
C ARG A 45 1.74 -1.18 9.29
N LEU A 46 0.80 -1.51 8.40
CA LEU A 46 0.96 -2.64 7.50
C LEU A 46 1.16 -2.15 6.08
N ALA A 47 2.26 -2.56 5.47
CA ALA A 47 2.52 -2.34 4.05
C ALA A 47 2.24 -3.63 3.32
N GLU A 48 1.41 -3.59 2.26
CA GLU A 48 1.13 -4.77 1.46
C GLU A 48 1.34 -4.46 -0.01
N VAL A 49 1.98 -5.38 -0.72
CA VAL A 49 2.16 -5.31 -2.15
C VAL A 49 1.41 -6.48 -2.78
N LYS A 50 0.59 -6.17 -3.77
CA LYS A 50 -0.19 -7.16 -4.50
C LYS A 50 0.39 -7.30 -5.90
N ILE A 51 0.58 -8.52 -6.32
CA ILE A 51 1.13 -8.85 -7.64
C ILE A 51 0.22 -9.87 -8.30
N ARG A 52 -0.17 -9.60 -9.54
CA ARG A 52 -0.88 -10.60 -10.32
C ARG A 52 -0.06 -10.93 -11.56
N TYR A 53 0.24 -12.21 -11.72
CA TYR A 53 0.99 -12.69 -12.86
C TYR A 53 0.07 -12.97 -14.05
N THR A 54 0.67 -13.11 -15.21
CA THR A 54 -0.02 -13.65 -16.36
C THR A 54 -0.68 -14.97 -15.97
N GLY A 55 -1.95 -15.16 -16.36
CA GLY A 55 -2.70 -16.34 -15.94
C GLY A 55 -3.52 -16.11 -14.70
N PHE A 56 -3.51 -14.87 -14.20
CA PHE A 56 -4.35 -14.45 -13.06
C PHE A 56 -3.97 -15.04 -11.71
N GLU A 57 -2.75 -15.55 -11.59
CA GLU A 57 -2.24 -15.97 -10.29
C GLU A 57 -1.88 -14.73 -9.48
N THR A 58 -2.52 -14.56 -8.33
CA THR A 58 -2.38 -13.35 -7.51
C THR A 58 -1.73 -13.69 -6.19
N HIS A 59 -0.78 -12.86 -5.77
CA HIS A 59 -0.09 -13.00 -4.48
C HIS A 59 -0.06 -11.65 -3.79
N THR A 60 -0.23 -11.68 -2.48
CA THR A 60 -0.13 -10.49 -1.65
C THR A 60 0.93 -10.74 -0.58
N HIS A 61 1.84 -9.79 -0.44
CA HIS A 61 2.93 -9.90 0.53
C HIS A 61 2.91 -8.66 1.40
N GLY A 62 3.02 -8.85 2.71
CA GLY A 62 2.90 -7.74 3.64
C GLY A 62 3.96 -7.75 4.71
N ARG A 63 4.15 -6.59 5.32
CA ARG A 63 5.05 -6.44 6.44
C ARG A 63 4.56 -5.33 7.34
N SER A 64 4.54 -5.60 8.65
CA SER A 64 4.11 -4.63 9.64
C SER A 64 5.32 -3.92 10.25
N ILE A 65 5.10 -2.66 10.65
CA ILE A 65 6.11 -1.91 11.38
C ILE A 65 5.58 -1.66 12.80
N PRO A 66 6.48 -1.37 13.75
CA PRO A 66 6.04 -1.27 15.16
C PRO A 66 5.14 -0.09 15.47
N VAL A 67 5.26 1.00 14.73
CA VAL A 67 4.55 2.24 15.02
C VAL A 67 3.83 2.70 13.78
N ALA A 68 2.56 3.06 13.91
CA ALA A 68 1.79 3.62 12.79
C ALA A 68 2.41 4.93 12.35
N MET A 69 2.51 5.12 11.03
CA MET A 69 3.08 6.34 10.50
C MET A 69 2.56 6.60 9.10
N ASP A 70 2.90 7.77 8.55
CA ASP A 70 2.53 8.14 7.20
C ASP A 70 3.73 8.66 6.41
N GLU A 71 4.94 8.21 6.75
CA GLU A 71 6.17 8.65 6.10
C GLU A 71 6.35 7.92 4.77
N PRO A 72 6.31 8.64 3.64
CA PRO A 72 6.42 7.94 2.36
C PRO A 72 7.72 7.17 2.19
N ASP A 73 8.84 7.71 2.69
CA ASP A 73 10.14 7.05 2.50
C ASP A 73 10.17 5.66 3.11
N VAL A 74 9.56 5.50 4.28
CA VAL A 74 9.52 4.20 4.94
C VAL A 74 8.75 3.20 4.10
N PHE A 75 7.59 3.61 3.60
CA PHE A 75 6.73 2.70 2.85
C PHE A 75 7.25 2.46 1.44
N LEU A 76 7.96 3.42 0.86
CA LEU A 76 8.63 3.18 -0.42
C LEU A 76 9.70 2.11 -0.30
N ARG A 77 10.48 2.14 0.78
CA ARG A 77 11.48 1.09 1.01
C ARG A 77 10.83 -0.25 1.26
N LEU A 78 9.74 -0.27 2.02
CA LEU A 78 9.04 -1.53 2.26
C LEU A 78 8.46 -2.10 0.98
N ALA A 79 7.86 -1.26 0.15
CA ALA A 79 7.31 -1.71 -1.12
C ALA A 79 8.40 -2.27 -2.02
N ASP A 80 9.54 -1.57 -2.12
CA ASP A 80 10.68 -2.07 -2.90
C ASP A 80 11.14 -3.42 -2.39
N TYR A 81 11.27 -3.55 -1.08
CA TYR A 81 11.71 -4.80 -0.48
C TYR A 81 10.72 -5.93 -0.75
N LEU A 82 9.43 -5.66 -0.59
CA LEU A 82 8.41 -6.68 -0.75
C LEU A 82 8.34 -7.20 -2.18
N ILE A 83 8.43 -6.30 -3.16
CA ILE A 83 8.38 -6.77 -4.54
C ILE A 83 9.70 -7.44 -4.93
N ALA A 84 10.83 -6.89 -4.49
CA ALA A 84 12.12 -7.45 -4.88
C ALA A 84 12.33 -8.85 -4.34
N THR A 85 11.84 -9.14 -3.12
CA THR A 85 12.05 -10.44 -2.52
C THR A 85 11.02 -11.47 -2.92
N ASN A 86 9.91 -11.06 -3.54
CA ASN A 86 8.80 -11.98 -3.80
C ASN A 86 8.44 -12.12 -5.27
N VAL A 87 8.84 -11.18 -6.13
CA VAL A 87 8.49 -11.28 -7.53
C VAL A 87 9.35 -12.35 -8.22
N GLN A 88 8.73 -13.14 -9.08
CA GLN A 88 9.46 -14.15 -9.84
C GLN A 88 10.09 -13.49 -11.04
N PRO A 89 11.43 -13.62 -11.22
CA PRO A 89 12.15 -12.75 -12.14
C PRO A 89 11.75 -12.84 -13.60
N ASN A 90 11.28 -13.98 -14.05
CA ASN A 90 11.04 -14.17 -15.47
C ASN A 90 9.57 -14.26 -15.82
N ARG A 91 8.70 -13.80 -14.93
CA ARG A 91 7.26 -13.86 -15.16
C ARG A 91 6.70 -12.49 -15.48
N GLY A 92 5.81 -12.44 -16.45
CA GLY A 92 5.09 -11.21 -16.77
C GLY A 92 4.06 -10.87 -15.71
N LEU A 93 3.88 -9.59 -15.48
CA LEU A 93 2.94 -9.09 -14.49
C LEU A 93 1.78 -8.38 -15.18
N ARG A 94 0.58 -8.61 -14.66
CA ARG A 94 -0.63 -7.98 -15.19
C ARG A 94 -1.20 -6.94 -14.22
N LEU A 95 -0.79 -6.97 -12.95
CA LEU A 95 -1.30 -6.02 -11.97
C LEU A 95 -0.28 -5.86 -10.86
N VAL A 96 -0.17 -4.63 -10.35
CA VAL A 96 0.60 -4.34 -9.15
C VAL A 96 -0.20 -3.36 -8.31
N GLY A 97 -0.12 -3.52 -6.98
CA GLY A 97 -0.83 -2.63 -6.08
C GLY A 97 -0.11 -2.45 -4.77
N PHE A 98 -0.43 -1.36 -4.09
CA PHE A 98 0.06 -1.09 -2.75
C PHE A 98 -1.12 -0.77 -1.85
N ARG A 99 -1.06 -1.27 -0.63
CA ARG A 99 -2.10 -1.02 0.37
C ARG A 99 -1.47 -0.72 1.71
N LEU A 100 -1.95 0.33 2.37
CA LEU A 100 -1.60 0.67 3.74
C LEU A 100 -2.71 0.17 4.64
N GLY A 101 -2.37 -0.73 5.57
CA GLY A 101 -3.34 -1.33 6.46
C GLY A 101 -3.04 -1.07 7.91
N GLN A 102 -3.84 -1.69 8.78
CA GLN A 102 -3.74 -1.48 10.22
C GLN A 102 -3.71 0.01 10.51
N LEU A 103 -4.77 0.67 10.05
CA LEU A 103 -4.86 2.12 10.09
C LEU A 103 -5.11 2.62 11.51
N ASP A 104 -4.56 3.81 11.77
CA ASP A 104 -4.67 4.45 13.06
C ASP A 104 -4.95 5.92 12.83
N MET A 105 -5.90 6.47 13.57
CA MET A 105 -6.25 7.88 13.44
C MET A 105 -5.53 8.68 14.52
N PRO A 106 -5.19 9.95 14.21
CA PRO A 106 -4.54 10.78 15.22
C PRO A 106 -5.43 10.94 16.46
N PRO A 107 -4.85 11.07 17.65
CA PRO A 107 -5.64 11.20 18.85
C PRO A 107 -6.63 12.35 18.81
N THR A 108 -6.27 13.47 18.20
CA THR A 108 -7.16 14.62 18.10
C THR A 108 -8.45 14.25 17.37
N ARG A 109 -8.31 13.55 16.26
CA ARG A 109 -9.46 13.13 15.48
C ARG A 109 -10.31 12.13 16.25
N GLN A 110 -9.67 11.21 16.93
CA GLN A 110 -10.38 10.24 17.74
C GLN A 110 -11.16 10.91 18.87
N SER A 111 -10.56 11.89 19.50
CA SER A 111 -11.22 12.63 20.58
C SER A 111 -12.46 13.32 20.07
N MET A 112 -12.38 13.93 18.90
CA MET A 112 -13.53 14.62 18.35
C MET A 112 -14.67 13.65 18.03
N LEU A 113 -14.33 12.47 17.52
CA LEU A 113 -15.34 11.48 17.22
C LEU A 113 -16.02 10.97 18.48
N LEU A 114 -15.24 10.76 19.54
CA LEU A 114 -15.79 10.30 20.80
C LEU A 114 -16.74 11.33 21.40
N LEU A 115 -16.38 12.60 21.35
CA LEU A 115 -17.24 13.64 21.85
C LEU A 115 -18.54 13.68 21.08
N SER A 116 -18.50 13.53 19.76
CA SER A 116 -19.70 13.51 18.97
C SER A 116 -20.63 12.38 19.39
N GLU A 117 -20.06 11.22 19.64
CA GLU A 117 -20.86 10.05 19.97
C GLU A 117 -21.50 10.16 21.35
N GLU A 118 -20.85 10.84 22.26
CA GLU A 118 -21.37 10.97 23.62
C GLU A 118 -22.50 11.97 23.72
N GLU A 119 -22.58 12.87 22.80
CA GLU A 119 -23.66 13.85 22.82
C GLU A 119 -24.92 13.35 22.18
#